data_494373eb9e8b5dda41ef334a4b40d4b2
#
_entry.id   494373eb9e8b5dda41ef334a4b40d4b2
#
_cell.length_a   1.000
_cell.length_b   1.000
_cell.length_c   1.000
_cell.angle_alpha   90.00
_cell.angle_beta   90.00
_cell.angle_gamma   90.00
#
_symmetry.space_group_name_H-M   'P 1'
#
loop_
_entity.id
_entity.type
_entity.pdbx_description
1 polymer ?
#
loop_
_entity_poly.entity_id
_entity_poly.type
_entity_poly.pdbx_seq_one_letter_code
_entity_poly.pdbx_strand_id
1 'polypeptide(L)'
;SVGLAQLQPGDATQLVVGYTAAQGDHYLAVYSYTDGVLSTILEQQYQQYLVEDITGGGNQDLILMSTLEDGGVQIELLTVDKEGSFQQVAVMGLSANRFAGCASVAAGVGADGRHYLVLDGWTGISGNNLASVLLRFDEDTQQMVPADQISTEKLYTASLRNVPSLVSQDLDGDGIVEIPTQPDEAGLLNM
;
A
#
# COMPACT_ATOMS: atom_id res chain seq x y z
N SER A 1 -11.27 9.32 -7.34
CA SER A 1 -11.80 7.97 -7.03
C SER A 1 -12.90 8.05 -5.98
N VAL A 2 -13.86 7.12 -6.02
CA VAL A 2 -14.92 6.97 -5.02
C VAL A 2 -15.16 5.48 -4.83
N GLY A 3 -15.21 5.03 -3.58
CA GLY A 3 -15.45 3.63 -3.22
C GLY A 3 -16.19 3.48 -1.90
N LEU A 4 -16.72 2.29 -1.68
CA LEU A 4 -17.28 1.88 -0.39
C LEU A 4 -16.31 0.88 0.25
N ALA A 5 -16.13 0.99 1.56
CA ALA A 5 -15.23 0.15 2.34
C ALA A 5 -15.84 -0.23 3.68
N GLN A 6 -15.59 -1.45 4.13
CA GLN A 6 -15.96 -1.93 5.45
C GLN A 6 -14.75 -1.81 6.38
N LEU A 7 -14.43 -0.57 6.78
CA LEU A 7 -13.28 -0.27 7.62
C LEU A 7 -13.56 -0.49 9.11
N GLN A 8 -14.82 -0.35 9.51
CA GLN A 8 -15.25 -0.48 10.90
C GLN A 8 -15.82 -1.87 11.18
N PRO A 9 -15.54 -2.49 12.34
CA PRO A 9 -16.18 -3.73 12.75
C PRO A 9 -17.71 -3.64 12.78
N GLY A 10 -18.39 -4.66 12.23
CA GLY A 10 -19.84 -4.72 12.09
C GLY A 10 -20.30 -4.46 10.65
N ASP A 11 -21.57 -4.03 10.49
CA ASP A 11 -22.19 -3.87 9.16
C ASP A 11 -22.06 -2.43 8.60
N ALA A 12 -21.30 -1.56 9.27
CA ALA A 12 -21.15 -0.17 8.86
C ALA A 12 -20.18 -0.06 7.67
N THR A 13 -20.65 0.54 6.58
CA THR A 13 -19.84 0.81 5.39
C THR A 13 -19.50 2.30 5.35
N GLN A 14 -18.22 2.59 5.08
CA GLN A 14 -17.71 3.94 4.93
C GLN A 14 -17.59 4.30 3.45
N LEU A 15 -17.77 5.59 3.14
CA LEU A 15 -17.51 6.15 1.82
C LEU A 15 -16.08 6.71 1.79
N VAL A 16 -15.25 6.19 0.89
CA VAL A 16 -13.86 6.61 0.68
C VAL A 16 -13.78 7.42 -0.61
N VAL A 17 -13.31 8.66 -0.52
CA VAL A 17 -13.26 9.61 -1.63
C VAL A 17 -11.85 10.16 -1.79
N GLY A 18 -11.17 9.78 -2.88
CA GLY A 18 -9.92 10.42 -3.29
C GLY A 18 -10.20 11.56 -4.27
N TYR A 19 -9.73 12.77 -3.97
CA TYR A 19 -9.92 13.96 -4.80
C TYR A 19 -8.63 14.77 -4.95
N THR A 20 -8.60 15.63 -5.95
CA THR A 20 -7.47 16.53 -6.20
C THR A 20 -7.92 17.96 -5.85
N ALA A 21 -7.18 18.61 -4.97
CA ALA A 21 -7.39 20.02 -4.63
C ALA A 21 -6.97 20.94 -5.79
N ALA A 22 -7.42 22.19 -5.76
CA ALA A 22 -7.14 23.17 -6.81
C ALA A 22 -5.64 23.42 -7.05
N GLN A 23 -4.81 23.16 -6.06
CA GLN A 23 -3.34 23.30 -6.11
C GLN A 23 -2.62 22.08 -6.68
N GLY A 24 -3.37 21.00 -6.98
CA GLY A 24 -2.82 19.76 -7.53
C GLY A 24 -2.55 18.67 -6.50
N ASP A 25 -2.67 18.97 -5.20
CA ASP A 25 -2.48 17.98 -4.13
C ASP A 25 -3.63 16.98 -4.09
N HIS A 26 -3.31 15.73 -3.78
CA HIS A 26 -4.28 14.66 -3.63
C HIS A 26 -4.66 14.48 -2.17
N TYR A 27 -5.96 14.43 -1.90
CA TYR A 27 -6.54 14.20 -0.58
C TYR A 27 -7.47 13.00 -0.59
N LEU A 28 -7.45 12.25 0.50
CA LEU A 28 -8.39 11.20 0.81
C LEU A 28 -9.30 11.67 1.93
N ALA A 29 -10.60 11.59 1.71
CA ALA A 29 -11.61 11.78 2.76
C ALA A 29 -12.39 10.48 2.97
N VAL A 30 -12.59 10.11 4.23
CA VAL A 30 -13.44 8.98 4.60
C VAL A 30 -14.63 9.50 5.39
N TYR A 31 -15.80 9.06 4.99
CA TYR A 31 -17.07 9.47 5.61
C TYR A 31 -17.76 8.27 6.21
N SER A 32 -18.32 8.48 7.40
CA SER A 32 -19.27 7.57 8.03
C SER A 32 -20.69 8.13 7.90
N TYR A 33 -21.67 7.24 7.72
CA TYR A 33 -23.08 7.60 7.68
C TYR A 33 -23.80 6.95 8.86
N THR A 34 -24.29 7.76 9.79
CA THR A 34 -24.97 7.29 10.99
C THR A 34 -26.18 8.17 11.26
N ASP A 35 -27.34 7.55 11.49
CA ASP A 35 -28.59 8.24 11.83
C ASP A 35 -29.00 9.38 10.85
N GLY A 36 -28.77 9.17 9.58
CA GLY A 36 -29.09 10.16 8.54
C GLY A 36 -28.06 11.28 8.37
N VAL A 37 -26.93 11.21 9.08
CA VAL A 37 -25.87 12.23 9.04
C VAL A 37 -24.61 11.63 8.42
N LEU A 38 -24.08 12.33 7.40
CA LEU A 38 -22.77 12.04 6.82
C LEU A 38 -21.71 12.87 7.54
N SER A 39 -20.73 12.21 8.15
CA SER A 39 -19.65 12.85 8.91
C SER A 39 -18.29 12.45 8.36
N THR A 40 -17.38 13.40 8.21
CA THR A 40 -15.97 13.12 7.85
C THR A 40 -15.27 12.56 9.08
N ILE A 41 -14.68 11.37 8.94
CA ILE A 41 -13.91 10.69 10.00
C ILE A 41 -12.42 10.68 9.74
N LEU A 42 -11.99 10.93 8.49
CA LEU A 42 -10.60 11.14 8.11
C LEU A 42 -10.53 12.10 6.92
N GLU A 43 -9.54 13.00 6.92
CA GLU A 43 -9.13 13.74 5.74
C GLU A 43 -7.60 13.92 5.78
N GLN A 44 -6.90 13.39 4.78
CA GLN A 44 -5.43 13.36 4.77
C GLN A 44 -4.89 13.45 3.33
N GLN A 45 -3.74 14.10 3.17
CA GLN A 45 -3.00 14.12 1.91
C GLN A 45 -2.35 12.77 1.64
N TYR A 46 -2.33 12.33 0.37
CA TYR A 46 -1.73 11.05 -0.02
C TYR A 46 -1.07 11.13 -1.41
N GLN A 47 -0.17 10.20 -1.69
CA GLN A 47 0.33 9.88 -3.04
C GLN A 47 -0.45 8.74 -3.67
N GLN A 48 -0.58 7.65 -2.92
CA GLN A 48 -1.35 6.46 -3.26
C GLN A 48 -2.11 5.98 -2.03
N TYR A 49 -3.20 5.25 -2.22
CA TYR A 49 -3.88 4.55 -1.13
C TYR A 49 -4.43 3.22 -1.60
N LEU A 50 -4.67 2.34 -0.66
CA LEU A 50 -5.29 1.04 -0.85
C LEU A 50 -6.24 0.77 0.31
N VAL A 51 -7.33 0.05 0.03
CA VAL A 51 -8.30 -0.41 1.03
C VAL A 51 -8.37 -1.92 0.93
N GLU A 52 -7.71 -2.62 1.86
CA GLU A 52 -7.63 -4.09 1.90
C GLU A 52 -7.42 -4.57 3.34
N ASP A 53 -7.79 -5.81 3.65
CA ASP A 53 -7.53 -6.42 4.95
C ASP A 53 -6.06 -6.90 5.02
N ILE A 54 -5.17 -6.03 5.47
CA ILE A 54 -3.73 -6.34 5.62
C ILE A 54 -3.41 -6.90 7.01
N THR A 55 -4.20 -6.50 8.01
CA THR A 55 -4.03 -7.00 9.38
C THR A 55 -4.59 -8.41 9.58
N GLY A 56 -5.41 -8.92 8.65
CA GLY A 56 -6.10 -10.21 8.82
C GLY A 56 -7.25 -10.15 9.84
N GLY A 57 -7.68 -8.94 10.20
CA GLY A 57 -8.73 -8.71 11.20
C GLY A 57 -10.16 -8.99 10.71
N GLY A 58 -10.35 -9.25 9.42
CA GLY A 58 -11.63 -9.49 8.78
C GLY A 58 -12.41 -8.23 8.40
N ASN A 59 -11.89 -7.05 8.74
CA ASN A 59 -12.33 -5.77 8.19
C ASN A 59 -11.24 -5.22 7.27
N GLN A 60 -11.63 -4.36 6.34
CA GLN A 60 -10.65 -3.69 5.51
C GLN A 60 -9.88 -2.63 6.32
N ASP A 61 -8.61 -2.53 6.05
CA ASP A 61 -7.71 -1.49 6.55
C ASP A 61 -7.55 -0.40 5.49
N LEU A 62 -7.11 0.76 5.91
CA LEU A 62 -6.72 1.84 5.00
C LEU A 62 -5.20 1.98 5.03
N ILE A 63 -4.58 1.77 3.88
CA ILE A 63 -3.14 1.93 3.70
C ILE A 63 -2.92 3.23 2.92
N LEU A 64 -2.16 4.17 3.52
CA LEU A 64 -1.81 5.44 2.89
C LEU A 64 -0.32 5.52 2.62
N MET A 65 0.03 5.98 1.43
CA MET A 65 1.38 6.35 1.08
C MET A 65 1.47 7.87 0.93
N SER A 66 2.44 8.47 1.61
CA SER A 66 2.74 9.89 1.55
C SER A 66 4.24 10.13 1.35
N THR A 67 4.63 11.39 1.17
CA THR A 67 6.04 11.74 0.96
C THR A 67 6.70 12.05 2.29
N LEU A 68 7.86 11.43 2.54
CA LEU A 68 8.75 11.81 3.63
C LEU A 68 9.47 13.13 3.32
N GLU A 69 10.02 13.78 4.36
CA GLU A 69 10.80 15.03 4.22
C GLU A 69 12.01 14.89 3.29
N ASP A 70 12.62 13.71 3.23
CA ASP A 70 13.75 13.41 2.33
C ASP A 70 13.31 13.09 0.89
N GLY A 71 12.01 13.12 0.61
CA GLY A 71 11.43 12.73 -0.69
C GLY A 71 11.14 11.23 -0.83
N GLY A 72 11.38 10.44 0.22
CA GLY A 72 11.04 9.02 0.26
C GLY A 72 9.55 8.77 0.44
N VAL A 73 9.19 7.53 0.75
CA VAL A 73 7.80 7.08 0.91
C VAL A 73 7.53 6.72 2.36
N GLN A 74 6.51 7.32 2.96
CA GLN A 74 5.90 6.87 4.21
C GLN A 74 4.70 5.99 3.90
N ILE A 75 4.60 4.88 4.59
CA ILE A 75 3.47 3.95 4.52
C ILE A 75 2.82 3.95 5.90
N GLU A 76 1.54 4.26 5.96
CA GLU A 76 0.73 4.23 7.18
C GLU A 76 -0.35 3.17 7.03
N LEU A 77 -0.48 2.32 8.03
CA LEU A 77 -1.57 1.34 8.15
C LEU A 77 -2.54 1.83 9.22
N LEU A 78 -3.77 2.08 8.79
CA LEU A 78 -4.84 2.62 9.61
C LEU A 78 -5.99 1.63 9.70
N THR A 79 -6.48 1.38 10.90
CA THR A 79 -7.72 0.63 11.17
C THR A 79 -8.77 1.55 11.77
N VAL A 80 -10.02 1.12 11.78
CA VAL A 80 -11.11 1.85 12.45
C VAL A 80 -11.56 1.03 13.65
N ASP A 81 -11.59 1.65 14.82
CA ASP A 81 -12.08 1.01 16.04
C ASP A 81 -13.63 0.90 16.08
N LYS A 82 -14.15 0.28 17.14
CA LYS A 82 -15.60 0.08 17.30
C LYS A 82 -16.38 1.39 17.48
N GLU A 83 -15.69 2.42 17.93
CA GLU A 83 -16.23 3.77 18.14
C GLU A 83 -16.24 4.59 16.83
N GLY A 84 -15.65 4.06 15.73
CA GLY A 84 -15.59 4.70 14.43
C GLY A 84 -14.39 5.66 14.28
N SER A 85 -13.40 5.57 15.17
CA SER A 85 -12.19 6.39 15.12
C SER A 85 -11.05 5.66 14.45
N PHE A 86 -10.28 6.38 13.60
CA PHE A 86 -9.08 5.84 13.00
C PHE A 86 -7.96 5.68 14.03
N GLN A 87 -7.30 4.53 13.96
CA GLN A 87 -6.11 4.20 14.75
C GLN A 87 -4.96 3.89 13.79
N GLN A 88 -3.83 4.58 13.93
CA GLN A 88 -2.61 4.21 13.23
C GLN A 88 -1.99 3.02 13.93
N VAL A 89 -2.06 1.85 13.31
CA VAL A 89 -1.53 0.60 13.90
C VAL A 89 -0.08 0.34 13.51
N ALA A 90 0.36 0.83 12.35
CA ALA A 90 1.75 0.75 11.94
C ALA A 90 2.15 1.92 11.04
N VAL A 91 3.44 2.25 11.06
CA VAL A 91 4.06 3.20 10.12
C VAL A 91 5.43 2.69 9.70
N MET A 92 5.77 2.85 8.43
CA MET A 92 7.07 2.49 7.88
C MET A 92 7.55 3.58 6.92
N GLY A 93 8.84 3.93 7.01
CA GLY A 93 9.51 4.85 6.08
C GLY A 93 10.46 4.10 5.14
N LEU A 94 10.39 4.40 3.86
CA LEU A 94 11.37 4.01 2.85
C LEU A 94 12.07 5.28 2.36
N SER A 95 13.36 5.41 2.65
CA SER A 95 14.12 6.62 2.32
C SER A 95 14.20 6.87 0.81
N ALA A 96 14.40 8.12 0.41
CA ALA A 96 14.55 8.54 -0.98
C ALA A 96 15.72 7.83 -1.71
N ASN A 97 16.73 7.37 -1.00
CA ASN A 97 17.81 6.56 -1.58
C ASN A 97 17.31 5.23 -2.14
N ARG A 98 16.20 4.72 -1.62
CA ARG A 98 15.54 3.51 -2.11
C ARG A 98 14.39 3.83 -3.05
N PHE A 99 13.45 4.67 -2.60
CA PHE A 99 12.31 5.12 -3.39
C PHE A 99 12.11 6.63 -3.27
N ALA A 100 12.18 7.31 -4.40
CA ALA A 100 11.91 8.75 -4.51
C ALA A 100 10.42 9.01 -4.85
N GLY A 101 9.51 8.20 -4.31
CA GLY A 101 8.07 8.29 -4.47
C GLY A 101 7.44 6.93 -4.76
N CYS A 102 6.13 6.85 -4.54
CA CYS A 102 5.30 5.67 -4.78
C CYS A 102 4.65 5.76 -6.17
N ALA A 103 4.85 4.74 -6.99
CA ALA A 103 4.22 4.63 -8.31
C ALA A 103 2.91 3.84 -8.23
N SER A 104 2.91 2.74 -7.48
CA SER A 104 1.76 1.86 -7.31
C SER A 104 1.84 1.10 -5.99
N VAL A 105 0.69 0.68 -5.52
CA VAL A 105 0.55 -0.24 -4.39
C VAL A 105 -0.51 -1.28 -4.73
N ALA A 106 -0.24 -2.54 -4.40
CA ALA A 106 -1.18 -3.64 -4.54
C ALA A 106 -1.11 -4.53 -3.30
N ALA A 107 -2.18 -5.24 -3.00
CA ALA A 107 -2.23 -6.26 -1.96
C ALA A 107 -2.69 -7.59 -2.51
N GLY A 108 -2.22 -8.66 -1.90
CA GLY A 108 -2.60 -10.02 -2.24
C GLY A 108 -2.35 -10.98 -1.08
N VAL A 109 -2.77 -12.22 -1.25
CA VAL A 109 -2.58 -13.29 -0.27
C VAL A 109 -1.51 -14.24 -0.79
N GLY A 110 -0.46 -14.45 -0.01
CA GLY A 110 0.59 -15.39 -0.36
C GLY A 110 0.16 -16.85 -0.21
N ALA A 111 0.99 -17.76 -0.72
CA ALA A 111 0.76 -19.21 -0.60
C ALA A 111 0.74 -19.71 0.86
N ASP A 112 1.26 -18.93 1.80
CA ASP A 112 1.22 -19.17 3.24
C ASP A 112 -0.06 -18.66 3.91
N GLY A 113 -1.01 -18.11 3.14
CA GLY A 113 -2.28 -17.55 3.60
C GLY A 113 -2.17 -16.19 4.29
N ARG A 114 -0.99 -15.56 4.26
CA ARG A 114 -0.79 -14.22 4.83
C ARG A 114 -1.07 -13.14 3.80
N HIS A 115 -1.49 -11.98 4.31
CA HIS A 115 -1.67 -10.78 3.50
C HIS A 115 -0.34 -10.07 3.28
N TYR A 116 -0.10 -9.67 2.04
CA TYR A 116 1.09 -8.97 1.60
C TYR A 116 0.74 -7.68 0.88
N LEU A 117 1.61 -6.69 1.04
CA LEU A 117 1.58 -5.44 0.31
C LEU A 117 2.77 -5.38 -0.63
N VAL A 118 2.53 -5.13 -1.90
CA VAL A 118 3.58 -4.86 -2.88
C VAL A 118 3.59 -3.37 -3.17
N LEU A 119 4.73 -2.72 -2.93
CA LEU A 119 4.95 -1.32 -3.26
C LEU A 119 5.90 -1.23 -4.45
N ASP A 120 5.47 -0.57 -5.51
CA ASP A 120 6.31 -0.14 -6.61
C ASP A 120 6.73 1.30 -6.39
N GLY A 121 8.03 1.54 -6.34
CA GLY A 121 8.58 2.86 -6.09
C GLY A 121 9.53 3.31 -7.19
N TRP A 122 9.61 4.63 -7.39
CA TRP A 122 10.58 5.25 -8.29
C TRP A 122 11.97 5.19 -7.68
N THR A 123 12.95 4.74 -8.45
CA THR A 123 14.33 4.55 -8.00
C THR A 123 15.35 5.02 -9.03
N GLY A 124 16.62 5.14 -8.60
CA GLY A 124 17.72 5.62 -9.40
C GLY A 124 17.91 7.14 -9.34
N ILE A 125 19.08 7.60 -9.75
CA ILE A 125 19.51 9.01 -9.67
C ILE A 125 18.54 9.95 -10.42
N SER A 126 17.89 9.46 -11.48
CA SER A 126 16.93 10.24 -12.27
C SER A 126 15.47 9.94 -11.93
N GLY A 127 15.19 9.01 -11.01
CA GLY A 127 13.83 8.58 -10.68
C GLY A 127 13.08 7.91 -11.86
N ASN A 128 13.79 7.39 -12.85
CA ASN A 128 13.20 6.87 -14.08
C ASN A 128 13.00 5.35 -14.09
N ASN A 129 13.47 4.67 -13.06
CA ASN A 129 13.30 3.23 -12.91
C ASN A 129 12.26 2.93 -11.85
N LEU A 130 11.60 1.81 -11.96
CA LEU A 130 10.76 1.24 -10.91
C LEU A 130 11.47 0.05 -10.26
N ALA A 131 11.20 -0.16 -8.99
CA ALA A 131 11.51 -1.40 -8.28
C ALA A 131 10.35 -1.74 -7.35
N SER A 132 10.27 -2.99 -6.92
CA SER A 132 9.22 -3.49 -6.03
C SER A 132 9.81 -3.95 -4.71
N VAL A 133 9.07 -3.74 -3.62
CA VAL A 133 9.29 -4.36 -2.32
C VAL A 133 8.03 -5.08 -1.87
N LEU A 134 8.23 -6.20 -1.17
CA LEU A 134 7.16 -6.97 -0.55
C LEU A 134 7.17 -6.71 0.95
N LEU A 135 6.03 -6.29 1.47
CA LEU A 135 5.84 -5.95 2.87
C LEU A 135 4.71 -6.78 3.46
N ARG A 136 4.71 -6.97 4.76
CA ARG A 136 3.60 -7.54 5.51
C ARG A 136 3.44 -6.83 6.85
N PHE A 137 2.26 -6.94 7.42
CA PHE A 137 2.04 -6.57 8.81
C PHE A 137 2.49 -7.73 9.72
N ASP A 138 3.21 -7.40 10.77
CA ASP A 138 3.66 -8.33 11.81
C ASP A 138 2.82 -8.10 13.06
N GLU A 139 1.93 -9.04 13.36
CA GLU A 139 0.98 -8.94 14.47
C GLU A 139 1.68 -8.95 15.84
N ASP A 140 2.81 -9.64 15.97
CA ASP A 140 3.54 -9.74 17.24
C ASP A 140 4.22 -8.41 17.60
N THR A 141 4.77 -7.73 16.61
CA THR A 141 5.48 -6.45 16.80
C THR A 141 4.63 -5.24 16.50
N GLN A 142 3.43 -5.42 15.90
CA GLN A 142 2.55 -4.35 15.43
C GLN A 142 3.28 -3.40 14.47
N GLN A 143 4.02 -3.94 13.51
CA GLN A 143 4.81 -3.18 12.56
C GLN A 143 4.62 -3.67 11.13
N MET A 144 4.77 -2.74 10.18
CA MET A 144 5.03 -3.11 8.79
C MET A 144 6.49 -3.53 8.66
N VAL A 145 6.71 -4.73 8.15
CA VAL A 145 8.06 -5.28 7.97
C VAL A 145 8.24 -5.80 6.55
N PRO A 146 9.48 -5.84 6.03
CA PRO A 146 9.76 -6.61 4.83
C PRO A 146 9.36 -8.07 5.02
N ALA A 147 8.72 -8.66 4.03
CA ALA A 147 8.23 -10.04 4.10
C ALA A 147 9.36 -11.04 4.35
N ASP A 148 10.51 -10.78 3.72
CA ASP A 148 11.79 -11.45 3.97
C ASP A 148 12.91 -10.48 3.64
N GLN A 149 13.79 -10.18 4.59
CA GLN A 149 14.87 -9.20 4.37
C GLN A 149 15.83 -9.60 3.25
N ILE A 150 16.12 -10.89 3.11
CA ILE A 150 17.01 -11.39 2.05
C ILE A 150 16.31 -11.37 0.70
N SER A 151 15.07 -11.86 0.65
CA SER A 151 14.29 -11.89 -0.58
C SER A 151 13.84 -10.49 -0.99
N THR A 152 13.58 -9.58 -0.05
CA THR A 152 13.22 -8.20 -0.35
C THR A 152 14.35 -7.46 -1.10
N GLU A 153 15.61 -7.64 -0.69
CA GLU A 153 16.72 -7.01 -1.41
C GLU A 153 16.93 -7.62 -2.79
N LYS A 154 16.85 -8.94 -2.91
CA LYS A 154 16.87 -9.63 -4.21
C LYS A 154 15.69 -9.23 -5.08
N LEU A 155 14.48 -9.17 -4.53
CA LEU A 155 13.29 -8.76 -5.24
C LEU A 155 13.44 -7.33 -5.75
N TYR A 156 13.89 -6.39 -4.91
CA TYR A 156 14.17 -5.01 -5.31
C TYR A 156 15.11 -4.97 -6.52
N THR A 157 16.22 -5.71 -6.48
CA THR A 157 17.19 -5.75 -7.57
C THR A 157 16.63 -6.44 -8.82
N ALA A 158 15.95 -7.57 -8.67
CA ALA A 158 15.38 -8.34 -9.78
C ALA A 158 14.19 -7.62 -10.43
N SER A 159 13.46 -6.81 -9.69
CA SER A 159 12.32 -6.05 -10.18
C SER A 159 12.68 -4.69 -10.79
N LEU A 160 13.95 -4.32 -10.82
CA LEU A 160 14.40 -3.08 -11.47
C LEU A 160 13.98 -3.04 -12.94
N ARG A 161 13.22 -2.01 -13.32
CA ARG A 161 12.68 -1.85 -14.67
C ARG A 161 12.58 -0.38 -15.06
N ASN A 162 12.73 -0.09 -16.34
CA ASN A 162 12.63 1.27 -16.90
C ASN A 162 11.33 1.52 -17.67
N VAL A 163 10.33 0.66 -17.46
CA VAL A 163 9.00 0.78 -18.09
C VAL A 163 8.00 1.25 -17.02
N PRO A 164 7.64 2.55 -17.01
CA PRO A 164 6.82 3.15 -15.94
C PRO A 164 5.41 2.56 -15.79
N SER A 165 4.86 1.99 -16.86
CA SER A 165 3.54 1.37 -16.86
C SER A 165 3.53 -0.08 -16.38
N LEU A 166 4.70 -0.68 -16.18
CA LEU A 166 4.83 -2.07 -15.75
C LEU A 166 4.84 -2.11 -14.22
N VAL A 167 3.67 -2.02 -13.62
CA VAL A 167 3.44 -2.08 -12.18
C VAL A 167 3.02 -3.47 -11.73
N SER A 168 3.24 -3.75 -10.44
CA SER A 168 2.80 -5.00 -9.80
C SER A 168 1.28 -5.00 -9.67
N GLN A 169 0.63 -6.09 -10.06
CA GLN A 169 -0.83 -6.23 -10.01
C GLN A 169 -1.24 -7.70 -10.11
N ASP A 170 -2.43 -8.04 -9.63
CA ASP A 170 -3.06 -9.33 -9.88
C ASP A 170 -3.56 -9.34 -11.33
N LEU A 171 -2.91 -10.12 -12.20
CA LEU A 171 -3.16 -10.15 -13.63
C LEU A 171 -4.25 -11.13 -14.03
N ASP A 172 -4.42 -12.20 -13.29
CA ASP A 172 -5.35 -13.29 -13.63
C ASP A 172 -6.55 -13.41 -12.67
N GLY A 173 -6.57 -12.60 -11.59
CA GLY A 173 -7.67 -12.51 -10.65
C GLY A 173 -7.67 -13.63 -9.61
N ASP A 174 -6.53 -14.26 -9.35
CA ASP A 174 -6.39 -15.34 -8.36
C ASP A 174 -6.12 -14.83 -6.93
N GLY A 175 -5.94 -13.50 -6.78
CA GLY A 175 -5.65 -12.84 -5.50
C GLY A 175 -4.16 -12.79 -5.17
N ILE A 176 -3.29 -13.26 -6.06
CA ILE A 176 -1.83 -13.15 -5.96
C ILE A 176 -1.36 -12.00 -6.84
N VAL A 177 -0.44 -11.19 -6.32
CA VAL A 177 0.10 -10.05 -7.08
C VAL A 177 1.33 -10.50 -7.85
N GLU A 178 1.28 -10.41 -9.19
CA GLU A 178 2.45 -10.63 -10.04
C GLU A 178 3.37 -9.42 -9.98
N ILE A 179 4.64 -9.70 -9.70
CA ILE A 179 5.70 -8.68 -9.64
C ILE A 179 6.56 -8.80 -10.89
N PRO A 180 6.62 -7.75 -11.73
CA PRO A 180 7.49 -7.75 -12.90
C PRO A 180 8.95 -7.86 -12.50
N THR A 181 9.63 -8.90 -12.94
CA THR A 181 11.06 -9.14 -12.68
C THR A 181 11.85 -9.28 -13.97
N GLN A 182 13.11 -8.90 -13.93
CA GLN A 182 14.03 -9.23 -15.02
C GLN A 182 14.57 -10.65 -14.77
N PRO A 183 14.57 -11.53 -15.77
CA PRO A 183 15.25 -12.81 -15.64
C PRO A 183 16.73 -12.54 -15.35
N ASP A 184 17.29 -13.24 -14.38
CA ASP A 184 18.73 -13.25 -14.20
C ASP A 184 19.41 -13.88 -15.46
N GLU A 185 20.68 -13.56 -15.71
CA GLU A 185 21.41 -14.09 -16.85
C GLU A 185 21.50 -15.63 -16.87
N ALA A 186 21.16 -16.28 -15.78
CA ALA A 186 21.13 -17.74 -15.63
C ALA A 186 19.74 -18.36 -15.84
N GLY A 187 18.67 -17.54 -16.00
CA GLY A 187 17.30 -18.03 -16.19
C GLY A 187 16.72 -18.74 -14.98
N LEU A 188 17.24 -18.47 -13.79
CA LEU A 188 16.92 -19.19 -12.57
C LEU A 188 16.38 -18.25 -11.48
N LEU A 189 15.30 -17.55 -11.74
CA LEU A 189 14.39 -17.15 -10.69
C LEU A 189 13.37 -18.29 -10.50
N ASN A 190 13.76 -19.31 -9.76
CA ASN A 190 12.79 -20.21 -9.15
C ASN A 190 12.12 -19.44 -8.01
N MET A 191 10.93 -18.93 -8.28
CA MET A 191 9.98 -18.53 -7.22
C MET A 191 9.30 -19.77 -6.66
#